data_43417b96c30ed0d840d8d621378f71d0
#
_entry.id   43417b96c30ed0d840d8d621378f71d0
#
_cell.length_a   1.000
_cell.length_b   1.000
_cell.length_c   1.000
_cell.angle_alpha   90.00
_cell.angle_beta   90.00
_cell.angle_gamma   90.00
#
_symmetry.space_group_name_H-M   'P 1'
#
loop_
_entity.id
_entity.type
_entity.pdbx_description
1 polymer ?
#
loop_
_entity_poly.entity_id
_entity_poly.type
_entity_poly.pdbx_seq_one_letter_code
_entity_poly.pdbx_strand_id
1 'polypeptide(L)'
;MNDLLAAARVRLDRPDPRRAAELVRQGAYLVDTRPAWQRAEEGELPGALVIERNHIEWRLDPASDARIPEAVDHDVTWIVVCSEGYSSSLAAASLQDLGLRNATDLDGGYRAWRATFG
;
A
#
# COMPACT_ATOMS: atom_id res chain seq x y z
N MET A 1 0.05 -14.59 14.64
CA MET A 1 -0.27 -13.58 13.61
C MET A 1 -0.64 -12.21 14.21
N ASN A 2 -1.47 -12.20 15.23
CA ASN A 2 -1.88 -10.92 15.85
C ASN A 2 -0.70 -10.10 16.38
N ASP A 3 0.29 -10.76 16.98
CA ASP A 3 1.47 -10.07 17.51
C ASP A 3 2.33 -9.49 16.39
N LEU A 4 2.47 -10.22 15.28
CA LEU A 4 3.20 -9.74 14.12
C LEU A 4 2.51 -8.52 13.49
N LEU A 5 1.19 -8.59 13.38
CA LEU A 5 0.40 -7.51 12.83
C LEU A 5 0.47 -6.26 13.71
N ALA A 6 0.35 -6.42 15.02
CA ALA A 6 0.48 -5.32 15.97
C ALA A 6 1.85 -4.66 15.89
N ALA A 7 2.92 -5.46 15.81
CA ALA A 7 4.28 -4.95 15.70
C ALA A 7 4.47 -4.15 14.40
N ALA A 8 3.92 -4.63 13.29
CA ALA A 8 3.96 -3.89 12.02
C ALA A 8 3.23 -2.56 12.14
N ARG A 9 2.02 -2.56 12.69
CA ARG A 9 1.17 -1.36 12.74
C ARG A 9 1.70 -0.26 13.64
N VAL A 10 2.46 -0.58 14.67
CA VAL A 10 3.11 0.42 15.52
C VAL A 10 4.00 1.35 14.69
N ARG A 11 4.58 0.85 13.61
CA ARG A 11 5.49 1.58 12.73
C ARG A 11 4.78 2.40 11.65
N LEU A 12 3.48 2.20 11.46
CA LEU A 12 2.74 2.70 10.30
C LEU A 12 1.81 3.85 10.69
N ASP A 13 1.68 4.82 9.78
CA ASP A 13 0.76 5.95 9.94
C ASP A 13 -0.71 5.53 9.71
N ARG A 14 -0.95 4.61 8.80
CA ARG A 14 -2.24 4.01 8.47
C ARG A 14 -3.36 5.04 8.24
N PRO A 15 -3.29 5.83 7.17
CA PRO A 15 -4.35 6.78 6.88
C PRO A 15 -5.68 6.07 6.57
N ASP A 16 -6.79 6.70 6.98
CA ASP A 16 -8.11 6.29 6.53
C ASP A 16 -8.32 6.70 5.06
N PRO A 17 -9.41 6.28 4.39
CA PRO A 17 -9.62 6.59 2.98
C PRO A 17 -9.60 8.10 2.65
N ARG A 18 -10.18 8.95 3.48
CA ARG A 18 -10.21 10.39 3.21
C ARG A 18 -8.84 11.02 3.28
N ARG A 19 -8.07 10.65 4.30
CA ARG A 19 -6.69 11.13 4.42
C ARG A 19 -5.80 10.55 3.34
N ALA A 20 -5.99 9.28 2.99
CA ALA A 20 -5.25 8.66 1.89
C ALA A 20 -5.50 9.39 0.57
N ALA A 21 -6.75 9.73 0.26
CA ALA A 21 -7.08 10.51 -0.93
C ALA A 21 -6.37 11.87 -0.93
N GLU A 22 -6.29 12.53 0.23
CA GLU A 22 -5.58 13.79 0.36
C GLU A 22 -4.08 13.62 0.13
N LEU A 23 -3.48 12.57 0.69
CA LEU A 23 -2.06 12.27 0.46
C LEU A 23 -1.77 11.99 -1.02
N VAL A 24 -2.68 11.31 -1.73
CA VAL A 24 -2.55 11.08 -3.17
C VAL A 24 -2.55 12.41 -3.93
N ARG A 25 -3.41 13.35 -3.56
CA ARG A 25 -3.40 14.69 -4.15
C ARG A 25 -2.08 15.42 -3.93
N GLN A 26 -1.37 15.07 -2.86
CA GLN A 26 -0.06 15.63 -2.51
C GLN A 26 1.12 14.85 -3.11
N GLY A 27 0.84 13.81 -3.90
CA GLY A 27 1.88 13.06 -4.59
C GLY A 27 2.10 11.62 -4.12
N ALA A 28 1.34 11.12 -3.14
CA ALA A 28 1.42 9.73 -2.72
C ALA A 28 0.80 8.80 -3.77
N TYR A 29 1.19 7.53 -3.72
CA TYR A 29 0.65 6.50 -4.61
C TYR A 29 -0.08 5.44 -3.80
N LEU A 30 -1.26 5.04 -4.30
CA LEU A 30 -1.95 3.84 -3.83
C LEU A 30 -1.37 2.64 -4.56
N VAL A 31 -1.01 1.60 -3.83
CA VAL A 31 -0.45 0.37 -4.39
C VAL A 31 -1.36 -0.79 -4.00
N ASP A 32 -2.09 -1.32 -4.98
CA ASP A 32 -3.05 -2.38 -4.77
C ASP A 32 -2.36 -3.74 -4.91
N THR A 33 -2.31 -4.49 -3.82
CA THR A 33 -1.63 -5.79 -3.76
C THR A 33 -2.59 -6.97 -3.93
N ARG A 34 -3.88 -6.71 -4.12
CA ARG A 34 -4.86 -7.80 -4.28
C ARG A 34 -4.58 -8.56 -5.58
N PRO A 35 -4.74 -9.90 -5.56
CA PRO A 35 -4.63 -10.67 -6.80
C PRO A 35 -5.76 -10.33 -7.77
N ALA A 36 -5.55 -10.66 -9.05
CA ALA A 36 -6.49 -10.30 -10.11
C ALA A 36 -7.90 -10.83 -9.87
N TRP A 37 -8.03 -12.07 -9.37
CA TRP A 37 -9.35 -12.66 -9.10
C TRP A 37 -10.11 -11.87 -8.03
N GLN A 38 -9.41 -11.37 -7.02
CA GLN A 38 -10.02 -10.60 -5.92
C GLN A 38 -10.45 -9.22 -6.41
N ARG A 39 -9.62 -8.55 -7.22
CA ARG A 39 -9.99 -7.27 -7.83
C ARG A 39 -11.21 -7.43 -8.74
N ALA A 40 -11.30 -8.55 -9.49
CA ALA A 40 -12.45 -8.81 -10.35
C ALA A 40 -13.73 -8.97 -9.53
N GLU A 41 -13.66 -9.63 -8.38
CA GLU A 41 -14.84 -9.83 -7.52
C GLU A 41 -15.24 -8.57 -6.76
N GLU A 42 -14.26 -7.84 -6.20
CA GLU A 42 -14.53 -6.71 -5.31
C GLU A 42 -14.62 -5.38 -6.04
N GLY A 43 -13.97 -5.26 -7.17
CA GLY A 43 -13.88 -4.03 -7.95
C GLY A 43 -12.45 -3.48 -7.98
N GLU A 44 -12.13 -2.73 -9.01
CA GLU A 44 -10.83 -2.10 -9.17
C GLU A 44 -10.75 -0.83 -8.31
N LEU A 45 -9.56 -0.51 -7.83
CA LEU A 45 -9.28 0.73 -7.10
C LEU A 45 -8.79 1.78 -8.10
N PRO A 46 -9.60 2.81 -8.40
CA PRO A 46 -9.21 3.79 -9.42
C PRO A 46 -7.92 4.51 -9.06
N GLY A 47 -7.04 4.63 -10.03
CA GLY A 47 -5.79 5.37 -9.88
C GLY A 47 -4.68 4.62 -9.14
N ALA A 48 -4.92 3.41 -8.66
CA ALA A 48 -3.91 2.63 -7.95
C ALA A 48 -2.94 1.97 -8.93
N LEU A 49 -1.68 1.87 -8.49
CA LEU A 49 -0.69 0.99 -9.14
C LEU A 49 -0.98 -0.44 -8.68
N VAL A 50 -1.07 -1.37 -9.61
CA VAL A 50 -1.32 -2.78 -9.28
C VAL A 50 0.00 -3.52 -9.23
N ILE A 51 0.38 -3.96 -8.03
CA ILE A 51 1.62 -4.71 -7.81
C ILE A 51 1.31 -5.81 -6.79
N GLU A 52 1.43 -7.06 -7.20
CA GLU A 52 1.16 -8.18 -6.30
C GLU A 52 2.13 -8.20 -5.12
N ARG A 53 1.65 -8.73 -3.98
CA ARG A 53 2.40 -8.73 -2.72
C ARG A 53 3.81 -9.32 -2.86
N ASN A 54 3.96 -10.39 -3.63
CA ASN A 54 5.24 -11.09 -3.78
C ASN A 54 6.28 -10.34 -4.62
N HIS A 55 5.89 -9.25 -5.28
CA HIS A 55 6.78 -8.45 -6.11
C HIS A 55 7.04 -7.05 -5.57
N ILE A 56 6.34 -6.64 -4.51
CA ILE A 56 6.29 -5.23 -4.10
C ILE A 56 7.67 -4.68 -3.71
N GLU A 57 8.48 -5.46 -3.02
CA GLU A 57 9.80 -5.01 -2.61
C GLU A 57 10.69 -4.69 -3.80
N TRP A 58 10.68 -5.56 -4.81
CA TRP A 58 11.49 -5.34 -6.02
C TRP A 58 11.00 -4.20 -6.88
N ARG A 59 9.67 -4.00 -6.91
CA ARG A 59 9.08 -2.96 -7.77
C ARG A 59 9.20 -1.56 -7.19
N LEU A 60 9.28 -1.43 -5.87
CA LEU A 60 9.29 -0.13 -5.20
C LEU A 60 10.65 0.28 -4.64
N ASP A 61 11.63 -0.61 -4.60
CA ASP A 61 12.98 -0.28 -4.15
C ASP A 61 13.71 0.51 -5.25
N PRO A 62 14.12 1.78 -4.98
CA PRO A 62 14.83 2.58 -5.98
C PRO A 62 16.15 1.96 -6.46
N ALA A 63 16.74 1.06 -5.66
CA ALA A 63 17.99 0.38 -6.03
C ALA A 63 17.75 -0.88 -6.86
N SER A 64 16.51 -1.28 -7.10
CA SER A 64 16.18 -2.50 -7.84
C SER A 64 16.12 -2.24 -9.33
N ASP A 65 16.67 -3.17 -10.12
CA ASP A 65 16.54 -3.14 -11.57
C ASP A 65 15.09 -3.36 -12.02
N ALA A 66 14.28 -3.97 -11.17
CA ALA A 66 12.87 -4.24 -11.44
C ALA A 66 11.95 -3.12 -10.98
N ARG A 67 12.48 -1.98 -10.53
CA ARG A 67 11.66 -0.88 -10.03
C ARG A 67 10.75 -0.30 -11.10
N ILE A 68 9.58 0.20 -10.66
CA ILE A 68 8.70 0.97 -11.54
C ILE A 68 9.26 2.41 -11.68
N PRO A 69 8.87 3.14 -12.75
CA PRO A 69 9.36 4.51 -12.94
C PRO A 69 9.08 5.46 -11.78
N GLU A 70 7.97 5.25 -11.06
CA GLU A 70 7.58 6.09 -9.93
C GLU A 70 8.48 5.91 -8.71
N ALA A 71 9.24 4.81 -8.63
CA ALA A 71 10.14 4.50 -7.51
C ALA A 71 11.45 5.27 -7.67
N VAL A 72 11.40 6.59 -7.56
CA VAL A 72 12.52 7.49 -7.86
C VAL A 72 13.51 7.62 -6.71
N ASP A 73 13.05 7.50 -5.47
CA ASP A 73 13.90 7.62 -4.28
C ASP A 73 13.24 6.95 -3.07
N HIS A 74 13.87 7.06 -1.90
CA HIS A 74 13.37 6.46 -0.65
C HIS A 74 12.34 7.32 0.08
N ASP A 75 12.01 8.48 -0.44
CA ASP A 75 11.07 9.41 0.20
C ASP A 75 9.66 9.36 -0.38
N VAL A 76 9.44 8.61 -1.44
CA VAL A 76 8.11 8.43 -2.03
C VAL A 76 7.14 7.87 -0.99
N THR A 77 5.93 8.43 -0.93
CA THR A 77 4.90 7.92 -0.04
C THR A 77 4.09 6.82 -0.74
N TRP A 78 4.22 5.61 -0.24
CA TRP A 78 3.52 4.44 -0.75
C TRP A 78 2.42 4.05 0.23
N ILE A 79 1.17 4.00 -0.23
CA ILE A 79 0.02 3.56 0.57
C ILE A 79 -0.41 2.21 0.04
N VAL A 80 -0.02 1.15 0.74
CA VAL A 80 -0.33 -0.23 0.32
C VAL A 80 -1.78 -0.56 0.65
N VAL A 81 -2.47 -1.17 -0.30
CA VAL A 81 -3.89 -1.50 -0.16
C VAL A 81 -4.10 -2.99 -0.38
N CYS A 82 -4.78 -3.64 0.55
CA CYS A 82 -5.35 -4.97 0.36
C CYS A 82 -6.86 -4.90 0.57
N SER A 83 -7.55 -6.03 0.70
CA SER A 83 -9.01 -6.01 0.80
C SER A 83 -9.50 -5.35 2.09
N GLU A 84 -8.96 -5.77 3.25
CA GLU A 84 -9.46 -5.37 4.58
C GLU A 84 -8.42 -4.65 5.44
N GLY A 85 -7.19 -4.51 4.96
CA GLY A 85 -6.15 -3.79 5.70
C GLY A 85 -5.32 -4.68 6.63
N TYR A 86 -5.21 -5.99 6.37
CA TYR A 86 -4.38 -6.91 7.17
C TYR A 86 -3.02 -7.17 6.51
N SER A 87 -2.98 -7.84 5.37
CA SER A 87 -1.70 -8.15 4.71
C SER A 87 -0.95 -6.90 4.28
N SER A 88 -1.66 -5.82 3.99
CA SER A 88 -1.06 -4.55 3.61
C SER A 88 -0.18 -3.96 4.73
N SER A 89 -0.53 -4.18 5.99
CA SER A 89 0.30 -3.74 7.12
C SER A 89 1.65 -4.44 7.12
N LEU A 90 1.66 -5.76 6.88
CA LEU A 90 2.91 -6.53 6.82
C LEU A 90 3.75 -6.10 5.60
N ALA A 91 3.10 -5.87 4.47
CA ALA A 91 3.78 -5.40 3.27
C ALA A 91 4.43 -4.02 3.48
N ALA A 92 3.69 -3.08 4.08
CA ALA A 92 4.21 -1.74 4.35
C ALA A 92 5.39 -1.78 5.32
N ALA A 93 5.34 -2.62 6.35
CA ALA A 93 6.45 -2.78 7.28
C ALA A 93 7.69 -3.34 6.56
N SER A 94 7.51 -4.30 5.66
CA SER A 94 8.60 -4.83 4.84
C SER A 94 9.24 -3.73 3.98
N LEU A 95 8.44 -2.84 3.40
CA LEU A 95 8.96 -1.72 2.63
C LEU A 95 9.76 -0.75 3.50
N GLN A 96 9.32 -0.51 4.73
CA GLN A 96 10.10 0.32 5.66
C GLN A 96 11.44 -0.31 5.98
N ASP A 97 11.51 -1.63 6.07
CA ASP A 97 12.78 -2.35 6.29
C ASP A 97 13.77 -2.14 5.14
N LEU A 98 13.28 -1.83 3.94
CA LEU A 98 14.12 -1.46 2.79
C LEU A 98 14.58 0.00 2.83
N GLY A 99 14.18 0.77 3.84
CA GLY A 99 14.47 2.18 3.92
C GLY A 99 13.41 3.09 3.31
N LEU A 100 12.27 2.54 2.86
CA LEU A 100 11.17 3.34 2.33
C LEU A 100 10.35 3.87 3.52
N ARG A 101 10.87 4.95 4.13
CA ARG A 101 10.39 5.45 5.42
C ARG A 101 8.95 5.97 5.40
N ASN A 102 8.45 6.33 4.22
CA ASN A 102 7.10 6.87 4.06
C ASN A 102 6.11 5.81 3.57
N ALA A 103 6.49 4.52 3.60
CA ALA A 103 5.56 3.45 3.31
C ALA A 103 4.58 3.27 4.46
N THR A 104 3.30 3.15 4.12
CA THR A 104 2.22 2.87 5.07
C THR A 104 1.15 2.04 4.35
N ASP A 105 0.03 1.77 5.01
CA ASP A 105 -1.07 1.06 4.38
C ASP A 105 -2.41 1.75 4.66
N LEU A 106 -3.40 1.43 3.85
CA LEU A 106 -4.74 2.00 3.98
C LEU A 106 -5.50 1.28 5.08
N ASP A 107 -5.89 2.04 6.11
CA ASP A 107 -6.70 1.50 7.20
C ASP A 107 -8.05 1.06 6.66
N GLY A 108 -8.42 -0.20 6.92
CA GLY A 108 -9.64 -0.81 6.43
C GLY A 108 -9.58 -1.29 4.97
N GLY A 109 -8.51 -1.00 4.25
CA GLY A 109 -8.27 -1.51 2.90
C GLY A 109 -9.27 -1.02 1.85
N TYR A 110 -9.34 -1.75 0.76
CA TYR A 110 -10.25 -1.43 -0.35
C TYR A 110 -11.71 -1.34 0.08
N ARG A 111 -12.13 -2.21 1.00
CA ARG A 111 -13.52 -2.20 1.48
C ARG A 111 -13.89 -0.88 2.15
N ALA A 112 -12.97 -0.34 2.96
CA ALA A 112 -13.18 0.98 3.58
C ALA A 112 -13.17 2.09 2.54
N TRP A 113 -12.30 2.02 1.54
CA TRP A 113 -12.28 2.98 0.44
C TRP A 113 -13.62 3.00 -0.29
N ARG A 114 -14.10 1.82 -0.65
CA ARG A 114 -15.37 1.70 -1.35
C ARG A 114 -16.56 2.19 -0.52
N ALA A 115 -16.56 1.88 0.78
CA ALA A 115 -17.61 2.35 1.69
C ALA A 115 -17.62 3.87 1.80
N THR A 116 -16.45 4.51 1.66
CA THR A 116 -16.31 5.97 1.76
C THR A 116 -16.65 6.68 0.45
N PHE A 117 -16.19 6.15 -0.68
CA PHE A 117 -16.27 6.85 -1.97
C PHE A 117 -17.18 6.19 -3.00
N GLY A 118 -17.61 4.96 -2.78
CA GLY A 118 -18.48 4.24 -3.69
C GLY A 118 -17.80 3.33 -4.69
#